data_89e10356e551d309c6df3d2fe3aef09a
#
_entry.id   89e10356e551d309c6df3d2fe3aef09a
#
_cell.length_a   1.000
_cell.length_b   1.000
_cell.length_c   1.000
_cell.angle_alpha   90.00
_cell.angle_beta   90.00
_cell.angle_gamma   90.00
#
_symmetry.space_group_name_H-M   'P 1'
#
loop_
_entity.id
_entity.type
_entity.pdbx_description
1 polymer ?
#
loop_
_entity_poly.entity_id
_entity_poly.type
_entity_poly.pdbx_seq_one_letter_code
_entity_poly.pdbx_strand_id
1 'polypeptide(L)' 'MIVVKDILATITAYREAHGWTEYQLAERSGLPQSTISSWYRKNMVPTVPSLEKICQAFG' A
#
# COMPACT_ATOMS: atom_id res chain seq x y z
N MET A 1 4.49 -4.09 19.19
CA MET A 1 3.68 -4.89 18.27
C MET A 1 3.14 -4.00 17.16
N ILE A 2 3.26 -4.43 15.91
CA ILE A 2 2.75 -3.67 14.76
C ILE A 2 1.29 -4.05 14.52
N VAL A 3 0.43 -3.05 14.42
CA VAL A 3 -0.97 -3.28 14.05
C VAL A 3 -1.20 -2.92 12.58
N VAL A 4 -2.16 -3.59 11.97
CA VAL A 4 -2.48 -3.40 10.54
C VAL A 4 -2.73 -1.92 10.22
N LYS A 5 -3.46 -1.25 11.09
CA LYS A 5 -3.79 0.15 10.98
C LYS A 5 -2.54 1.02 10.81
N ASP A 6 -1.47 0.70 11.54
CA ASP A 6 -0.22 1.48 11.48
C ASP A 6 0.52 1.23 10.16
N ILE A 7 0.48 -0.01 9.66
CA ILE A 7 1.09 -0.34 8.38
C ILE A 7 0.38 0.43 7.25
N LEU A 8 -0.95 0.40 7.25
CA LEU A 8 -1.73 1.08 6.23
C LEU A 8 -1.58 2.60 6.33
N ALA A 9 -1.52 3.14 7.55
CA ALA A 9 -1.29 4.56 7.75
C ALA A 9 0.07 4.98 7.20
N THR A 10 1.10 4.17 7.39
CA THR A 10 2.43 4.43 6.87
C THR A 10 2.42 4.43 5.35
N ILE A 11 1.79 3.42 4.74
CA ILE A 11 1.66 3.35 3.28
C ILE A 11 0.92 4.58 2.76
N THR A 12 -0.16 4.98 3.43
CA THR A 12 -0.93 6.16 3.04
C THR A 12 -0.08 7.43 3.10
N ALA A 13 0.72 7.59 4.16
CA ALA A 13 1.58 8.76 4.31
C ALA A 13 2.59 8.84 3.16
N TYR A 14 3.22 7.74 2.80
CA TYR A 14 4.17 7.72 1.68
C TYR A 14 3.46 7.98 0.36
N ARG A 15 2.28 7.38 0.17
CA ARG A 15 1.48 7.58 -1.05
C ARG A 15 1.10 9.04 -1.23
N GLU A 16 0.63 9.67 -0.17
CA GLU A 16 0.24 11.08 -0.21
C GLU A 16 1.43 12.00 -0.41
N ALA A 17 2.58 11.65 0.17
CA ALA A 17 3.81 12.40 -0.03
C ALA A 17 4.26 12.39 -1.49
N HIS A 18 3.94 11.32 -2.23
CA HIS A 18 4.23 11.24 -3.66
C HIS A 18 3.11 11.82 -4.52
N GLY A 19 2.01 12.23 -3.92
CA GLY A 19 0.85 12.74 -4.66
C GLY A 19 0.11 11.67 -5.44
N TRP A 20 0.17 10.42 -5.00
CA TRP A 20 -0.44 9.29 -5.71
C TRP A 20 -1.80 8.92 -5.13
N THR A 21 -2.72 8.55 -6.01
CA THR A 21 -3.96 7.88 -5.63
C THR A 21 -3.68 6.40 -5.38
N GLU A 22 -4.66 5.67 -4.85
CA GLU A 22 -4.55 4.21 -4.71
C GLU A 22 -4.32 3.55 -6.06
N TYR A 23 -4.99 4.05 -7.09
CA TYR A 23 -4.80 3.55 -8.46
C TYR A 23 -3.35 3.73 -8.91
N GLN A 24 -2.79 4.91 -8.68
CA GLN A 24 -1.41 5.19 -9.08
C GLN A 24 -0.42 4.34 -8.30
N LEU A 25 -0.67 4.13 -7.01
CA LEU A 25 0.16 3.24 -6.21
C LEU A 25 0.13 1.81 -6.76
N ALA A 26 -1.06 1.32 -7.12
CA ALA A 26 -1.19 0.00 -7.73
C ALA A 26 -0.39 -0.10 -9.02
N GLU A 27 -0.52 0.91 -9.86
CA GLU A 27 0.18 0.96 -11.14
C GLU A 27 1.71 0.96 -10.95
N ARG A 28 2.19 1.77 -10.01
CA ARG A 28 3.63 1.91 -9.75
C ARG A 28 4.22 0.67 -9.07
N SER A 29 3.45 -0.01 -8.25
CA SER A 29 3.91 -1.20 -7.53
C SER A 29 3.72 -2.49 -8.34
N GLY A 30 2.92 -2.45 -9.40
CA GLY A 30 2.61 -3.64 -10.18
C GLY A 30 1.58 -4.54 -9.51
N LEU A 31 0.84 -4.03 -8.52
CA LEU A 31 -0.20 -4.78 -7.84
C LEU A 31 -1.57 -4.43 -8.41
N PRO A 32 -2.53 -5.36 -8.39
CA PRO A 32 -3.90 -5.02 -8.78
C PRO A 32 -4.49 -3.98 -7.83
N GLN A 33 -5.25 -3.02 -8.38
CA GLN A 33 -5.90 -2.01 -7.55
C GLN A 33 -6.85 -2.65 -6.54
N SER A 34 -7.52 -3.74 -6.93
CA SER A 34 -8.43 -4.44 -6.02
C SER A 34 -7.71 -4.96 -4.78
N THR A 35 -6.46 -5.37 -4.91
CA THR A 35 -5.65 -5.82 -3.78
C THR A 35 -5.42 -4.69 -2.79
N ILE A 36 -5.00 -3.54 -3.28
CA ILE A 36 -4.75 -2.36 -2.43
C ILE A 36 -6.05 -1.87 -1.80
N SER A 37 -7.12 -1.79 -2.58
CA SER A 37 -8.43 -1.39 -2.05
C SER A 37 -8.90 -2.34 -0.94
N SER A 38 -8.63 -3.64 -1.09
CA SER A 38 -9.01 -4.63 -0.08
C SER A 38 -8.28 -4.40 1.24
N TRP A 39 -7.00 -4.01 1.19
CA TRP A 39 -6.26 -3.70 2.42
C TRP A 39 -6.98 -2.63 3.23
N TYR A 40 -7.38 -1.55 2.58
CA TYR A 40 -8.03 -0.42 3.25
C TYR A 40 -9.45 -0.77 3.70
N ARG A 41 -10.23 -1.42 2.85
CA ARG A 41 -11.62 -1.72 3.17
C ARG A 41 -11.78 -2.81 4.22
N LYS A 42 -10.90 -3.82 4.18
CA LYS A 42 -10.99 -4.97 5.08
C LYS A 42 -9.97 -4.91 6.21
N ASN A 43 -9.18 -3.85 6.29
CA ASN A 43 -8.14 -3.68 7.29
C ASN A 43 -7.21 -4.90 7.32
N MET A 44 -6.71 -5.28 6.14
CA MET A 44 -5.88 -6.46 5.97
C MET A 44 -4.40 -6.12 5.96
N VAL A 45 -3.58 -7.05 6.46
CA VAL A 45 -2.12 -6.92 6.39
C VAL A 45 -1.66 -7.32 5.00
N PRO A 46 -0.91 -6.45 4.30
CA PRO A 46 -0.28 -6.85 3.04
C PRO A 46 0.69 -8.02 3.26
N THR A 47 0.81 -8.90 2.27
CA THR A 47 1.80 -9.98 2.32
C THR A 47 3.20 -9.40 2.15
N VAL A 48 4.23 -10.17 2.56
CA VAL A 48 5.62 -9.72 2.41
C VAL A 48 5.98 -9.41 0.96
N PRO A 49 5.64 -10.26 -0.03
CA PRO A 49 5.91 -9.92 -1.43
C PRO A 49 5.23 -8.64 -1.87
N SER A 50 4.00 -8.39 -1.42
CA SER A 50 3.29 -7.15 -1.73
C SER A 50 3.97 -5.95 -1.11
N LEU A 51 4.41 -6.06 0.14
CA LEU A 51 5.14 -4.98 0.81
C LEU A 51 6.45 -4.66 0.09
N GLU A 52 7.14 -5.67 -0.41
CA GLU A 52 8.37 -5.46 -1.18
C GLU A 52 8.11 -4.63 -2.43
N LYS A 53 7.02 -4.94 -3.15
CA LYS A 53 6.63 -4.19 -4.34
C LYS A 53 6.28 -2.74 -4.00
N ILE A 54 5.58 -2.55 -2.90
CA ILE A 54 5.22 -1.21 -2.42
C ILE A 54 6.48 -0.42 -2.09
N CYS A 55 7.42 -1.02 -1.36
CA CYS A 55 8.68 -0.36 -1.00
C CYS A 55 9.48 0.01 -2.26
N GLN A 56 9.53 -0.87 -3.25
CA GLN A 56 10.23 -0.59 -4.49
C GLN A 56 9.57 0.56 -5.25
N ALA A 57 8.24 0.67 -5.21
CA ALA A 57 7.51 1.74 -5.86
C ALA A 57 7.85 3.10 -5.25
N PHE A 58 8.03 3.13 -3.94
CA PHE A 58 8.37 4.39 -3.25
C PHE A 58 9.85 4.76 -3.37
N GLY A 59 10.68 3.83 -3.72
CA GLY A 59 12.11 4.06 -3.82
C GLY A 59 12.80 3.70 -2.51
#